data_9bb4f2fdd628d7311af0422145f068ee
#
_entry.id   9bb4f2fdd628d7311af0422145f068ee
#
_cell.length_a   1.000
_cell.length_b   1.000
_cell.length_c   1.000
_cell.angle_alpha   90.00
_cell.angle_beta   90.00
_cell.angle_gamma   90.00
#
_symmetry.space_group_name_H-M   'P 1'
#
loop_
_entity.id
_entity.type
_entity.pdbx_description
1 polymer ?
#
loop_
_entity_poly.entity_id
_entity_poly.type
_entity_poly.pdbx_seq_one_letter_code
_entity_poly.pdbx_strand_id
1 'polypeptide(L)'
;WIVSGVLKASNMMETRVAVRAYRVLPEAAVASVAFMLPALEILLGVLLLLGIKNKWMAIASAVVFTVFIVMIAQAWIRGLQIDCGCFGGGGYDPQADHLTYLSEIARDLAFMVFAVWLACFPHTPLAVEPGSRAPLRRHP
;
A
#
# COMPACT_ATOMS: atom_id res chain seq x y z
N TRP A 1 0.56 1.79 6.02
CA TRP A 1 1.60 2.26 5.11
C TRP A 1 2.99 2.30 5.76
N ILE A 2 3.13 2.92 6.92
CA ILE A 2 4.44 3.03 7.59
C ILE A 2 5.00 1.66 7.95
N VAL A 3 4.21 0.79 8.54
CA VAL A 3 4.65 -0.56 8.92
C VAL A 3 5.10 -1.34 7.68
N SER A 4 4.29 -1.35 6.63
CA SER A 4 4.63 -2.01 5.36
C SER A 4 5.91 -1.47 4.75
N GLY A 5 6.03 -0.14 4.65
CA GLY A 5 7.21 0.51 4.09
C GLY A 5 8.49 0.28 4.91
N VAL A 6 8.40 0.32 6.25
CA VAL A 6 9.56 0.06 7.12
C VAL A 6 10.01 -1.39 7.01
N LEU A 7 9.10 -2.36 7.00
CA LEU A 7 9.44 -3.77 6.83
C LEU A 7 10.15 -4.04 5.50
N LYS A 8 9.65 -3.45 4.40
CA LYS A 8 10.31 -3.55 3.08
C LYS A 8 11.66 -2.84 3.04
N ALA A 9 11.77 -1.66 3.66
CA ALA A 9 13.03 -0.92 3.72
C ALA A 9 14.10 -1.62 4.56
N SER A 10 13.71 -2.34 5.62
CA SER A 10 14.66 -3.07 6.47
C SER A 10 15.22 -4.33 5.79
N ASN A 11 14.53 -4.88 4.79
CA ASN A 11 15.02 -6.03 4.01
C ASN A 11 14.86 -5.82 2.49
N MET A 12 15.71 -4.98 1.95
CA MET A 12 15.70 -4.62 0.51
C MET A 12 15.95 -5.81 -0.41
N MET A 13 16.63 -6.86 0.05
CA MET A 13 16.88 -8.05 -0.75
C MET A 13 15.57 -8.83 -0.96
N GLU A 14 14.82 -9.08 0.10
CA GLU A 14 13.50 -9.73 0.02
C GLU A 14 12.52 -8.89 -0.81
N THR A 15 12.52 -7.57 -0.63
CA THR A 15 11.67 -6.67 -1.41
C THR A 15 11.98 -6.77 -2.91
N ARG A 16 13.25 -6.88 -3.32
CA ARG A 16 13.63 -7.12 -4.72
C ARG A 16 13.14 -8.48 -5.22
N VAL A 17 13.28 -9.52 -4.39
CA VAL A 17 12.79 -10.87 -4.75
C VAL A 17 11.28 -10.85 -4.90
N ALA A 18 10.54 -10.18 -4.01
CA ALA A 18 9.10 -10.03 -4.11
C ALA A 18 8.69 -9.33 -5.41
N VAL A 19 9.27 -8.15 -5.71
CA VAL A 19 8.96 -7.40 -6.94
C VAL A 19 9.27 -8.21 -8.20
N ARG A 20 10.38 -8.95 -8.22
CA ARG A 20 10.75 -9.83 -9.33
C ARG A 20 9.79 -11.01 -9.50
N ALA A 21 9.25 -11.54 -8.42
CA ALA A 21 8.38 -12.72 -8.44
C ALA A 21 7.08 -12.49 -9.22
N TYR A 22 6.57 -11.27 -9.28
CA TYR A 22 5.39 -10.92 -10.07
C TYR A 22 5.62 -11.04 -11.59
N ARG A 23 6.87 -11.07 -12.06
CA ARG A 23 7.24 -11.24 -13.49
C ARG A 23 6.53 -10.26 -14.44
N VAL A 24 6.38 -9.02 -14.02
CA VAL A 24 5.72 -7.95 -14.80
C VAL A 24 6.73 -6.91 -15.29
N LEU A 25 7.80 -6.71 -14.52
CA LEU A 25 8.80 -5.69 -14.80
C LEU A 25 10.03 -6.29 -15.48
N PRO A 26 10.69 -5.53 -16.39
CA PRO A 26 12.01 -5.90 -16.88
C PRO A 26 13.02 -5.85 -15.74
N GLU A 27 14.04 -6.71 -15.75
CA GLU A 27 15.03 -6.84 -14.68
C GLU A 27 15.70 -5.52 -14.30
N ALA A 28 15.94 -4.64 -15.29
CA ALA A 28 16.51 -3.32 -15.08
C ALA A 28 15.63 -2.40 -14.19
N ALA A 29 14.32 -2.60 -14.18
CA ALA A 29 13.38 -1.79 -13.40
C ALA A 29 13.15 -2.34 -11.99
N VAL A 30 13.40 -3.63 -11.74
CA VAL A 30 13.13 -4.30 -10.47
C VAL A 30 13.81 -3.59 -9.29
N ALA A 31 15.09 -3.24 -9.43
CA ALA A 31 15.84 -2.60 -8.36
C ALA A 31 15.29 -1.21 -8.02
N SER A 32 14.93 -0.43 -9.04
CA SER A 32 14.37 0.91 -8.86
C SER A 32 13.00 0.87 -8.19
N VAL A 33 12.11 -0.02 -8.65
CA VAL A 33 10.78 -0.18 -8.07
C VAL A 33 10.87 -0.70 -6.63
N ALA A 34 11.73 -1.68 -6.36
CA ALA A 34 11.93 -2.21 -5.02
C ALA A 34 12.43 -1.16 -4.02
N PHE A 35 13.20 -0.17 -4.47
CA PHE A 35 13.65 0.95 -3.64
C PHE A 35 12.57 2.03 -3.47
N MET A 36 11.89 2.39 -4.57
CA MET A 36 10.89 3.47 -4.55
C MET A 36 9.62 3.10 -3.80
N LEU A 37 9.23 1.81 -3.83
CA LEU A 37 7.99 1.34 -3.23
C LEU A 37 7.93 1.57 -1.71
N PRO A 38 8.90 1.12 -0.89
CA PRO A 38 8.88 1.40 0.54
C PRO A 38 9.00 2.89 0.86
N ALA A 39 9.75 3.66 0.08
CA ALA A 39 9.85 5.11 0.26
C ALA A 39 8.49 5.79 0.03
N LEU A 40 7.75 5.39 -1.01
CA LEU A 40 6.40 5.87 -1.28
C LEU A 40 5.43 5.49 -0.15
N GLU A 41 5.47 4.25 0.33
CA GLU A 41 4.62 3.78 1.42
C GLU A 41 4.85 4.58 2.71
N ILE A 42 6.10 4.78 3.11
CA ILE A 42 6.45 5.58 4.30
C ILE A 42 5.98 7.03 4.11
N LEU A 43 6.23 7.62 2.95
CA LEU A 43 5.82 9.00 2.66
C LEU A 43 4.30 9.15 2.75
N LEU A 44 3.52 8.28 2.11
CA LEU A 44 2.07 8.28 2.18
C LEU A 44 1.58 8.16 3.63
N GLY A 45 2.16 7.22 4.39
CA GLY A 45 1.80 7.00 5.77
C GLY A 45 2.07 8.21 6.66
N VAL A 46 3.24 8.85 6.52
CA VAL A 46 3.60 10.05 7.28
C VAL A 46 2.69 11.23 6.93
N LEU A 47 2.45 11.49 5.65
CA LEU A 47 1.59 12.60 5.22
C LEU A 47 0.13 12.43 5.69
N LEU A 48 -0.39 11.19 5.66
CA LEU A 48 -1.72 10.87 6.18
C LEU A 48 -1.80 11.06 7.70
N LEU A 49 -0.78 10.65 8.46
CA LEU A 49 -0.73 10.85 9.92
C LEU A 49 -0.67 12.32 10.30
N LEU A 50 0.10 13.12 9.56
CA LEU A 50 0.19 14.56 9.78
C LEU A 50 -1.06 15.31 9.29
N GLY A 51 -1.93 14.67 8.55
CA GLY A 51 -3.12 15.30 8.00
C GLY A 51 -2.81 16.32 6.91
N ILE A 52 -1.71 16.14 6.18
CA ILE A 52 -1.30 17.05 5.10
C ILE A 52 -1.96 16.59 3.80
N LYS A 53 -2.77 17.48 3.21
CA LYS A 53 -3.51 17.19 1.95
C LYS A 53 -4.25 15.86 1.98
N ASN A 54 -4.92 15.54 3.07
CA ASN A 54 -5.58 14.26 3.33
C ASN A 54 -6.34 13.70 2.13
N LYS A 55 -7.11 14.54 1.44
CA LYS A 55 -7.86 14.12 0.25
C LYS A 55 -6.96 13.53 -0.84
N TRP A 56 -5.86 14.22 -1.17
CA TRP A 56 -4.96 13.78 -2.24
C TRP A 56 -4.14 12.56 -1.83
N MET A 57 -3.72 12.50 -0.57
CA MET A 57 -2.99 11.35 -0.04
C MET A 57 -3.88 10.11 0.06
N ALA A 58 -5.15 10.29 0.39
CA ALA A 58 -6.13 9.22 0.39
C ALA A 58 -6.42 8.71 -1.03
N ILE A 59 -6.55 9.59 -2.02
CA ILE A 59 -6.68 9.20 -3.44
C ILE A 59 -5.43 8.45 -3.90
N ALA A 60 -4.24 8.95 -3.62
CA ALA A 60 -2.99 8.27 -3.95
C ALA A 60 -2.92 6.87 -3.31
N SER A 61 -3.32 6.75 -2.04
CA SER A 61 -3.40 5.45 -1.36
C SER A 61 -4.38 4.49 -2.04
N ALA A 62 -5.57 4.97 -2.43
CA ALA A 62 -6.54 4.14 -3.14
C ALA A 62 -6.00 3.65 -4.50
N VAL A 63 -5.27 4.50 -5.22
CA VAL A 63 -4.60 4.11 -6.48
C VAL A 63 -3.55 3.03 -6.22
N VAL A 64 -2.71 3.19 -5.20
CA VAL A 64 -1.67 2.19 -4.85
C VAL A 64 -2.30 0.86 -4.45
N PHE A 65 -3.37 0.86 -3.63
CA PHE A 65 -4.10 -0.38 -3.30
C PHE A 65 -4.71 -1.04 -4.54
N THR A 66 -5.25 -0.25 -5.48
CA THR A 66 -5.77 -0.78 -6.74
C THR A 66 -4.66 -1.49 -7.52
N VAL A 67 -3.47 -0.88 -7.61
CA VAL A 67 -2.30 -1.51 -8.26
C VAL A 67 -1.93 -2.81 -7.55
N PHE A 68 -1.88 -2.85 -6.22
CA PHE A 68 -1.56 -4.08 -5.48
C PHE A 68 -2.59 -5.18 -5.73
N ILE A 69 -3.89 -4.86 -5.67
CA ILE A 69 -4.96 -5.83 -5.96
C ILE A 69 -4.83 -6.39 -7.38
N VAL A 70 -4.57 -5.55 -8.38
CA VAL A 70 -4.38 -5.97 -9.77
C VAL A 70 -3.14 -6.88 -9.89
N MET A 71 -2.06 -6.54 -9.20
CA MET A 71 -0.82 -7.33 -9.21
C MET A 71 -1.01 -8.69 -8.55
N ILE A 72 -1.72 -8.77 -7.42
CA ILE A 72 -2.04 -10.04 -6.74
C ILE A 72 -2.98 -10.88 -7.63
N ALA A 73 -4.02 -10.27 -8.19
CA ALA A 73 -4.98 -10.96 -9.04
C ALA A 73 -4.31 -11.53 -10.31
N GLN A 74 -3.41 -10.78 -10.97
CA GLN A 74 -2.69 -11.29 -12.13
C GLN A 74 -1.74 -12.44 -11.77
N ALA A 75 -1.09 -12.38 -10.59
CA ALA A 75 -0.24 -13.46 -10.10
C ALA A 75 -1.06 -14.73 -9.86
N TRP A 76 -2.22 -14.58 -9.22
CA TRP A 76 -3.17 -15.68 -8.98
C TRP A 76 -3.66 -16.32 -10.29
N ILE A 77 -4.14 -15.51 -11.26
CA ILE A 77 -4.63 -16.00 -12.57
C ILE A 77 -3.52 -16.73 -13.34
N ARG A 78 -2.28 -16.26 -13.21
CA ARG A 78 -1.12 -16.91 -13.85
C ARG A 78 -0.60 -18.14 -13.10
N GLY A 79 -1.18 -18.49 -11.97
CA GLY A 79 -0.75 -19.62 -11.15
C GLY A 79 0.66 -19.46 -10.57
N LEU A 80 1.12 -18.22 -10.36
CA LEU A 80 2.39 -17.97 -9.72
C LEU A 80 2.25 -18.24 -8.22
N GLN A 81 3.09 -19.11 -7.68
CA GLN A 81 3.13 -19.38 -6.23
C GLN A 81 4.05 -18.37 -5.55
N ILE A 82 3.47 -17.23 -5.16
CA ILE A 82 4.22 -16.12 -4.56
C ILE A 82 3.51 -15.56 -3.32
N ASP A 83 4.30 -15.10 -2.36
CA ASP A 83 3.85 -14.20 -1.30
C ASP A 83 3.88 -12.76 -1.83
N CYS A 84 2.86 -11.95 -1.53
CA CYS A 84 2.78 -10.56 -2.01
C CYS A 84 3.89 -9.66 -1.46
N GLY A 85 4.54 -10.03 -0.38
CA GLY A 85 5.58 -9.24 0.27
C GLY A 85 5.08 -7.93 0.89
N CYS A 86 3.76 -7.80 1.11
CA CYS A 86 3.17 -6.55 1.62
C CYS A 86 3.62 -6.21 3.05
N PHE A 87 3.87 -7.23 3.89
CA PHE A 87 4.32 -7.06 5.28
C PHE A 87 5.64 -7.77 5.59
N GLY A 88 6.55 -7.78 4.64
CA GLY A 88 7.82 -8.50 4.74
C GLY A 88 7.72 -9.91 4.16
N GLY A 89 8.86 -10.53 3.90
CA GLY A 89 8.91 -11.74 3.09
C GLY A 89 8.72 -11.40 1.61
N GLY A 90 8.13 -12.31 0.89
CA GLY A 90 7.84 -12.18 -0.54
C GLY A 90 8.77 -13.01 -1.42
N GLY A 91 8.29 -13.29 -2.60
CA GLY A 91 8.96 -14.17 -3.55
C GLY A 91 8.24 -15.50 -3.70
N TYR A 92 8.98 -16.54 -4.06
CA TYR A 92 8.38 -17.87 -4.26
C TYR A 92 7.91 -18.47 -2.93
N ASP A 93 6.60 -18.77 -2.84
CA ASP A 93 6.00 -19.47 -1.72
C ASP A 93 5.21 -20.69 -2.23
N PRO A 94 5.74 -21.92 -2.03
CA PRO A 94 5.06 -23.13 -2.47
C PRO A 94 3.78 -23.43 -1.69
N GLN A 95 3.51 -22.75 -0.56
CA GLN A 95 2.31 -22.89 0.24
C GLN A 95 1.23 -21.85 -0.11
N ALA A 96 1.54 -20.90 -1.02
CA ALA A 96 0.57 -19.93 -1.50
C ALA A 96 -0.59 -20.64 -2.20
N ASP A 97 -1.76 -20.61 -1.60
CA ASP A 97 -2.99 -21.20 -2.08
C ASP A 97 -4.05 -20.13 -2.42
N HIS A 98 -5.21 -20.56 -2.87
CA HIS A 98 -6.31 -19.66 -3.18
C HIS A 98 -6.76 -18.81 -1.99
N LEU A 99 -6.68 -19.33 -0.76
CA LEU A 99 -7.05 -18.61 0.45
C LEU A 99 -6.05 -17.51 0.77
N THR A 100 -4.76 -17.73 0.51
CA THR A 100 -3.72 -16.72 0.65
C THR A 100 -4.04 -15.51 -0.22
N TYR A 101 -4.25 -15.69 -1.53
CA TYR A 101 -4.58 -14.59 -2.44
C TYR A 101 -5.88 -13.89 -2.08
N LEU A 102 -6.92 -14.64 -1.69
CA LEU A 102 -8.19 -14.07 -1.27
C LEU A 102 -8.05 -13.21 -0.02
N SER A 103 -7.28 -13.66 0.97
CA SER A 103 -7.05 -12.91 2.20
C SER A 103 -6.28 -11.61 1.95
N GLU A 104 -5.29 -11.65 1.07
CA GLU A 104 -4.50 -10.48 0.67
C GLU A 104 -5.35 -9.45 -0.08
N ILE A 105 -6.13 -9.90 -1.06
CA ILE A 105 -7.05 -9.03 -1.80
C ILE A 105 -8.12 -8.45 -0.87
N ALA A 106 -8.71 -9.26 0.03
CA ALA A 106 -9.73 -8.79 0.97
C ALA A 106 -9.17 -7.73 1.93
N ARG A 107 -7.95 -7.91 2.42
CA ARG A 107 -7.25 -6.92 3.24
C ARG A 107 -7.03 -5.62 2.49
N ASP A 108 -6.51 -5.69 1.26
CA ASP A 108 -6.21 -4.51 0.46
C ASP A 108 -7.50 -3.77 0.03
N LEU A 109 -8.58 -4.52 -0.24
CA LEU A 109 -9.91 -3.94 -0.47
C LEU A 109 -10.43 -3.22 0.77
N ALA A 110 -10.27 -3.78 1.96
CA ALA A 110 -10.66 -3.13 3.21
C ALA A 110 -9.91 -1.79 3.39
N PHE A 111 -8.60 -1.79 3.20
CA PHE A 111 -7.81 -0.57 3.27
C PHE A 111 -8.17 0.44 2.16
N MET A 112 -8.48 -0.03 0.95
CA MET A 112 -8.94 0.81 -0.14
C MET A 112 -10.27 1.50 0.21
N VAL A 113 -11.22 0.78 0.85
CA VAL A 113 -12.49 1.37 1.32
C VAL A 113 -12.22 2.51 2.32
N PHE A 114 -11.30 2.31 3.28
CA PHE A 114 -10.91 3.38 4.20
C PHE A 114 -10.26 4.57 3.49
N ALA A 115 -9.42 4.32 2.50
CA ALA A 115 -8.79 5.38 1.70
C ALA A 115 -9.84 6.18 0.92
N VAL A 116 -10.79 5.51 0.28
CA VAL A 116 -11.90 6.17 -0.44
C VAL A 116 -12.78 6.95 0.52
N TRP A 117 -13.11 6.38 1.68
CA TRP A 117 -13.87 7.08 2.71
C TRP A 117 -13.16 8.36 3.18
N LEU A 118 -11.86 8.28 3.45
CA LEU A 118 -11.06 9.46 3.82
C LEU A 118 -10.96 10.47 2.68
N ALA A 119 -10.94 10.05 1.42
CA ALA A 119 -10.96 10.95 0.27
C ALA A 119 -12.30 11.72 0.15
N CYS A 120 -13.42 11.06 0.52
CA CYS A 120 -14.74 11.70 0.56
C CYS A 120 -14.91 12.63 1.78
N PHE A 121 -14.32 12.27 2.93
CA PHE A 121 -14.42 12.98 4.21
C PHE A 121 -13.04 13.36 4.75
N PRO A 122 -12.30 14.26 4.08
CA PRO A 122 -10.89 14.52 4.36
C PRO A 122 -10.63 15.32 5.64
N HIS A 123 -11.65 15.81 6.31
CA HIS A 123 -11.53 16.68 7.48
C HIS A 123 -11.33 15.85 8.75
N THR A 124 -10.17 16.01 9.38
CA THR A 124 -9.83 15.35 10.65
C THR A 124 -9.50 16.37 11.72
N PRO A 125 -9.85 16.13 13.00
CA PRO A 125 -9.63 17.08 14.09
C PRO A 125 -8.14 17.31 14.41
N LEU A 126 -7.29 16.34 14.09
CA LEU A 126 -5.86 16.34 14.39
C LEU A 126 -4.98 16.76 13.20
N ALA A 127 -5.57 17.18 12.06
CA ALA A 127 -4.80 17.58 10.89
C ALA A 127 -3.92 18.80 11.20
N VAL A 128 -2.67 18.75 10.79
CA VAL A 128 -1.73 19.87 10.92
C VAL A 128 -2.08 20.96 9.91
N GLU A 129 -2.52 20.58 8.72
CA GLU A 129 -2.90 21.52 7.66
C GLU A 129 -4.29 22.12 7.93
N PRO A 130 -4.43 23.47 7.90
CA PRO A 130 -5.72 24.14 8.15
C PRO A 130 -6.83 23.69 7.20
N GLY A 131 -6.52 23.41 5.94
CA GLY A 131 -7.48 22.94 4.93
C GLY A 131 -8.02 21.54 5.15
N SER A 132 -7.31 20.71 5.91
CA SER A 132 -7.71 19.35 6.29
C SER A 132 -8.28 19.26 7.71
N ARG A 133 -8.33 20.38 8.45
CA ARG A 133 -8.82 20.42 9.82
C ARG A 133 -10.33 20.57 9.87
N ALA A 134 -11.00 19.71 10.62
CA ALA A 134 -12.42 19.88 10.90
C ALA A 134 -12.67 21.16 11.72
N PRO A 135 -13.70 21.97 11.39
CA PRO A 135 -14.04 23.12 12.19
C PRO A 135 -14.40 22.67 13.61
N LEU A 136 -13.72 23.22 14.61
CA LEU A 136 -14.08 22.99 16.02
C LEU A 136 -15.51 23.51 16.21
N ARG A 137 -16.47 22.62 16.50
CA ARG A 137 -17.81 23.02 16.91
C ARG A 137 -17.65 23.83 18.21
N ARG A 138 -17.76 25.13 18.11
CA ARG A 138 -18.02 25.96 19.31
C ARG A 138 -19.43 25.59 19.77
N HIS A 139 -19.50 24.81 20.84
CA HIS A 139 -20.75 24.73 21.59
C HIS A 139 -21.07 26.15 22.13
N PRO A 140 -22.30 26.64 21.91
CA PRO A 140 -22.74 27.91 22.54
C PRO A 140 -22.81 27.77 24.05
#